data_408d863f65b838e02b0a0958002e6f02
#
_entry.id   408d863f65b838e02b0a0958002e6f02
#
_cell.length_a   1.000
_cell.length_b   1.000
_cell.length_c   1.000
_cell.angle_alpha   90.00
_cell.angle_beta   90.00
_cell.angle_gamma   90.00
#
_symmetry.space_group_name_H-M   'P 1'
#
loop_
_entity.id
_entity.type
_entity.pdbx_description
1 polymer ?
#
loop_
_entity_poly.entity_id
_entity_poly.type
_entity_poly.pdbx_seq_one_letter_code
_entity_poly.pdbx_strand_id
1 'polypeptide(L)'
;MKSSIIKTGTMLAGFLLAACLSTHAEVKLPAIFSDGMVMQQQTNANLWGTATPHKKVTVTTSWNRKQYAATADKNGAWKLIVATPKAGGPYTVTFDDGTQKTLNNILIGELWLCSGQSNMEMPMKGFKNQPVENANMDILHSKNPQIRLFTVKRTSTFTPQNDVIGSWKEATPASVRDFSATAYYFGRLVNEILDVPVGLVAVSYTHLRAHET
;
A
#
# COMPACT_ATOMS: atom_id res chain seq x y z
N MET A 1 -46.37 56.07 51.78
CA MET A 1 -45.84 56.00 50.38
C MET A 1 -44.81 54.82 50.36
N LYS A 2 -45.18 53.69 49.80
CA LYS A 2 -44.30 52.50 49.65
C LYS A 2 -43.95 52.34 48.19
N SER A 3 -42.68 52.53 47.86
CA SER A 3 -42.11 52.29 46.51
C SER A 3 -41.85 50.83 46.34
N SER A 4 -42.46 50.23 45.29
CA SER A 4 -42.24 48.80 44.92
C SER A 4 -41.17 48.79 43.80
N ILE A 5 -40.01 48.14 44.07
CA ILE A 5 -38.95 47.94 43.09
C ILE A 5 -39.21 46.58 42.42
N ILE A 6 -39.53 46.65 41.13
CA ILE A 6 -39.63 45.48 40.25
C ILE A 6 -38.24 45.09 39.83
N LYS A 7 -37.78 43.89 40.23
CA LYS A 7 -36.52 43.29 39.75
C LYS A 7 -36.81 42.51 38.46
N THR A 8 -36.37 43.02 37.34
CA THR A 8 -36.38 42.33 36.06
C THR A 8 -35.21 41.34 36.01
N GLY A 9 -35.51 40.07 36.17
CA GLY A 9 -34.50 39.00 35.98
C GLY A 9 -34.34 38.68 34.50
N THR A 10 -33.22 39.03 33.96
CA THR A 10 -32.85 38.65 32.55
C THR A 10 -32.35 37.21 32.56
N MET A 11 -33.15 36.28 32.05
CA MET A 11 -32.80 34.88 31.87
C MET A 11 -31.91 34.79 30.60
N LEU A 12 -30.60 34.67 30.78
CA LEU A 12 -29.63 34.43 29.70
C LEU A 12 -29.66 32.94 29.33
N ALA A 13 -30.43 32.59 28.31
CA ALA A 13 -30.45 31.23 27.76
C ALA A 13 -29.15 31.02 26.92
N GLY A 14 -28.17 30.35 27.53
CA GLY A 14 -26.96 29.93 26.87
C GLY A 14 -27.25 28.80 25.89
N PHE A 15 -27.31 29.09 24.60
CA PHE A 15 -27.33 28.09 23.53
C PHE A 15 -25.97 27.46 23.41
N LEU A 16 -25.71 26.30 24.05
CA LEU A 16 -24.52 25.49 23.85
C LEU A 16 -24.65 24.83 22.46
N LEU A 17 -24.06 25.48 21.45
CA LEU A 17 -23.88 24.90 20.13
C LEU A 17 -22.83 23.80 20.26
N ALA A 18 -23.26 22.57 20.52
CA ALA A 18 -22.40 21.38 20.44
C ALA A 18 -22.00 21.19 18.98
N ALA A 19 -20.87 21.76 18.59
CA ALA A 19 -20.22 21.44 17.32
C ALA A 19 -19.82 19.96 17.40
N CYS A 20 -20.63 19.07 16.83
CA CYS A 20 -20.22 17.70 16.54
C CYS A 20 -19.07 17.78 15.54
N LEU A 21 -17.83 17.79 16.03
CA LEU A 21 -16.66 17.51 15.25
C LEU A 21 -16.80 16.06 14.77
N SER A 22 -17.43 15.88 13.63
CA SER A 22 -17.41 14.60 12.93
C SER A 22 -15.95 14.32 12.57
N THR A 23 -15.25 13.56 13.39
CA THR A 23 -13.95 13.00 13.02
C THR A 23 -14.21 12.04 11.87
N HIS A 24 -14.11 12.52 10.64
CA HIS A 24 -14.10 11.64 9.48
C HIS A 24 -12.81 10.83 9.55
N ALA A 25 -12.93 9.56 9.89
CA ALA A 25 -11.81 8.65 9.79
C ALA A 25 -11.56 8.41 8.29
N GLU A 26 -10.46 8.93 7.78
CA GLU A 26 -10.00 8.68 6.41
C GLU A 26 -9.78 7.18 6.18
N VAL A 27 -10.06 6.70 4.95
CA VAL A 27 -9.74 5.33 4.52
C VAL A 27 -8.29 5.01 4.83
N LYS A 28 -8.06 3.95 5.63
CA LYS A 28 -6.74 3.41 5.90
C LYS A 28 -6.47 2.23 4.98
N LEU A 29 -5.35 2.27 4.30
CA LEU A 29 -4.90 1.25 3.37
C LEU A 29 -3.68 0.53 3.93
N PRO A 30 -3.54 -0.79 3.72
CA PRO A 30 -2.29 -1.50 3.97
C PRO A 30 -1.14 -0.89 3.18
N ALA A 31 0.09 -1.02 3.70
CA ALA A 31 1.28 -0.42 3.09
C ALA A 31 1.51 -0.85 1.63
N ILE A 32 1.05 -2.05 1.26
CA ILE A 32 1.13 -2.56 -0.12
C ILE A 32 0.32 -1.69 -1.11
N PHE A 33 -0.73 -1.00 -0.65
CA PHE A 33 -1.52 -0.05 -1.43
C PHE A 33 -1.05 1.36 -1.14
N SER A 34 -0.03 1.78 -1.85
CA SER A 34 0.56 3.11 -1.74
C SER A 34 1.05 3.60 -3.10
N ASP A 35 1.48 4.86 -3.16
CA ASP A 35 2.04 5.44 -4.38
C ASP A 35 3.16 4.58 -4.95
N GLY A 36 3.19 4.47 -6.27
CA GLY A 36 4.18 3.70 -6.98
C GLY A 36 3.96 2.18 -7.00
N MET A 37 2.85 1.67 -6.44
CA MET A 37 2.55 0.23 -6.47
C MET A 37 2.38 -0.30 -7.89
N VAL A 38 2.61 -1.62 -8.05
CA VAL A 38 2.23 -2.36 -9.26
C VAL A 38 1.06 -3.26 -8.94
N MET A 39 0.07 -3.30 -9.84
CA MET A 39 -1.04 -4.23 -9.79
C MET A 39 -0.91 -5.25 -10.92
N GLN A 40 -1.31 -6.51 -10.64
CA GLN A 40 -1.33 -7.55 -11.68
C GLN A 40 -2.24 -7.17 -12.83
N GLN A 41 -1.76 -7.31 -14.06
CA GLN A 41 -2.53 -7.05 -15.27
C GLN A 41 -3.60 -8.11 -15.54
N GLN A 42 -4.62 -7.74 -16.32
CA GLN A 42 -5.67 -8.63 -16.88
C GLN A 42 -6.30 -9.57 -15.84
N THR A 43 -6.57 -9.05 -14.64
CA THR A 43 -7.13 -9.83 -13.52
C THR A 43 -8.20 -9.06 -12.76
N ASN A 44 -8.82 -9.76 -11.85
CA ASN A 44 -9.71 -9.19 -10.83
C ASN A 44 -8.92 -9.01 -9.54
N ALA A 45 -8.33 -7.83 -9.35
CA ALA A 45 -7.50 -7.52 -8.21
C ALA A 45 -8.33 -7.19 -6.97
N ASN A 46 -7.98 -7.78 -5.82
CA ASN A 46 -8.58 -7.45 -4.55
C ASN A 46 -7.96 -6.17 -3.99
N LEU A 47 -8.80 -5.24 -3.53
CA LEU A 47 -8.41 -4.10 -2.70
C LEU A 47 -9.14 -4.20 -1.36
N TRP A 48 -8.45 -3.86 -0.27
CA TRP A 48 -9.01 -3.92 1.08
C TRP A 48 -8.39 -2.84 1.97
N GLY A 49 -9.03 -2.59 3.09
CA GLY A 49 -8.56 -1.65 4.08
C GLY A 49 -9.55 -1.49 5.22
N THR A 50 -9.43 -0.40 5.94
CA THR A 50 -10.40 -0.02 6.97
C THR A 50 -10.93 1.38 6.73
N ALA A 51 -12.17 1.63 7.15
CA ALA A 51 -12.87 2.89 7.11
C ALA A 51 -13.77 3.01 8.35
N THR A 52 -14.51 4.08 8.46
CA THR A 52 -15.55 4.19 9.50
C THR A 52 -16.56 3.04 9.35
N PRO A 53 -16.93 2.33 10.43
CA PRO A 53 -17.93 1.26 10.38
C PRO A 53 -19.21 1.68 9.64
N HIS A 54 -19.73 0.77 8.81
CA HIS A 54 -20.94 0.95 8.00
C HIS A 54 -20.87 2.06 6.94
N LYS A 55 -19.72 2.72 6.76
CA LYS A 55 -19.50 3.68 5.67
C LYS A 55 -19.34 2.96 4.34
N LYS A 56 -19.89 3.56 3.31
CA LYS A 56 -19.64 3.18 1.92
C LYS A 56 -18.27 3.70 1.52
N VAL A 57 -17.40 2.82 1.07
CA VAL A 57 -16.11 3.14 0.45
C VAL A 57 -16.26 3.02 -1.06
N THR A 58 -15.95 4.07 -1.77
CA THR A 58 -15.95 4.10 -3.23
C THR A 58 -14.52 4.12 -3.75
N VAL A 59 -14.22 3.35 -4.78
CA VAL A 59 -12.91 3.30 -5.43
C VAL A 59 -13.08 3.65 -6.90
N THR A 60 -12.40 4.71 -7.34
CA THR A 60 -12.40 5.14 -8.75
C THR A 60 -11.03 4.88 -9.37
N THR A 61 -11.01 4.21 -10.51
CA THR A 61 -9.77 3.86 -11.22
C THR A 61 -9.63 4.70 -12.48
N SER A 62 -8.44 5.27 -12.74
CA SER A 62 -8.23 6.18 -13.87
C SER A 62 -8.17 5.48 -15.23
N TRP A 63 -7.82 4.19 -15.28
CA TRP A 63 -7.66 3.46 -16.56
C TRP A 63 -8.97 3.18 -17.29
N ASN A 64 -10.09 3.14 -16.58
CA ASN A 64 -11.40 2.94 -17.19
C ASN A 64 -12.48 3.88 -16.65
N ARG A 65 -12.11 4.79 -15.72
CA ARG A 65 -13.01 5.73 -15.01
C ARG A 65 -14.18 5.03 -14.30
N LYS A 66 -14.06 3.72 -14.05
CA LYS A 66 -15.09 2.95 -13.38
C LYS A 66 -15.03 3.18 -11.87
N GLN A 67 -16.20 3.23 -11.27
CA GLN A 67 -16.39 3.32 -9.84
C GLN A 67 -16.84 1.97 -9.29
N TYR A 68 -16.14 1.53 -8.24
CA TYR A 68 -16.44 0.33 -7.48
C TYR A 68 -16.81 0.74 -6.06
N ALA A 69 -17.62 -0.06 -5.35
CA ALA A 69 -18.02 0.28 -4.01
C ALA A 69 -18.14 -0.95 -3.12
N ALA A 70 -17.82 -0.78 -1.83
CA ALA A 70 -18.08 -1.72 -0.77
C ALA A 70 -18.54 -0.96 0.48
N THR A 71 -19.24 -1.65 1.39
CA THR A 71 -19.58 -1.08 2.69
C THR A 71 -18.66 -1.70 3.74
N ALA A 72 -18.06 -0.87 4.58
CA ALA A 72 -17.26 -1.32 5.70
C ALA A 72 -18.14 -2.06 6.72
N ASP A 73 -17.66 -3.15 7.27
CA ASP A 73 -18.35 -3.94 8.27
C ASP A 73 -18.41 -3.24 9.63
N LYS A 74 -18.93 -3.91 10.66
CA LYS A 74 -19.02 -3.39 12.04
C LYS A 74 -17.65 -3.08 12.66
N ASN A 75 -16.57 -3.68 12.16
CA ASN A 75 -15.19 -3.45 12.60
C ASN A 75 -14.46 -2.44 11.72
N GLY A 76 -15.15 -1.90 10.71
CA GLY A 76 -14.59 -0.96 9.73
C GLY A 76 -13.84 -1.63 8.58
N ALA A 77 -13.77 -2.95 8.51
CA ALA A 77 -13.08 -3.64 7.42
C ALA A 77 -13.91 -3.63 6.14
N TRP A 78 -13.27 -3.36 5.00
CA TRP A 78 -13.88 -3.41 3.68
C TRP A 78 -12.97 -4.13 2.69
N LYS A 79 -13.59 -4.73 1.69
CA LYS A 79 -12.92 -5.40 0.56
C LYS A 79 -13.77 -5.24 -0.69
N LEU A 80 -13.12 -5.01 -1.82
CA LEU A 80 -13.74 -5.00 -3.13
C LEU A 80 -12.80 -5.52 -4.21
N ILE A 81 -13.33 -5.75 -5.39
CA ILE A 81 -12.59 -6.28 -6.54
C ILE A 81 -12.60 -5.23 -7.65
N VAL A 82 -11.44 -4.93 -8.22
CA VAL A 82 -11.29 -4.07 -9.39
C VAL A 82 -10.71 -4.87 -10.56
N ALA A 83 -11.27 -4.68 -11.75
CA ALA A 83 -10.71 -5.26 -12.96
C ALA A 83 -9.53 -4.42 -13.45
N THR A 84 -8.39 -5.06 -13.69
CA THR A 84 -7.19 -4.43 -14.23
C THR A 84 -7.09 -4.67 -15.74
N PRO A 85 -6.68 -3.67 -16.53
CA PRO A 85 -6.44 -3.81 -17.97
C PRO A 85 -5.13 -4.53 -18.29
N LYS A 86 -4.71 -4.52 -19.55
CA LYS A 86 -3.36 -4.84 -19.99
C LYS A 86 -2.35 -3.88 -19.34
N ALA A 87 -1.10 -4.33 -19.29
CA ALA A 87 0.02 -3.57 -18.77
C ALA A 87 0.08 -2.12 -19.27
N GLY A 88 0.48 -1.21 -18.41
CA GLY A 88 0.60 0.21 -18.69
C GLY A 88 0.61 1.09 -17.44
N GLY A 89 0.43 2.37 -17.63
CA GLY A 89 0.48 3.39 -16.59
C GLY A 89 1.37 4.57 -16.99
N PRO A 90 1.58 5.53 -16.08
CA PRO A 90 1.07 5.56 -14.70
C PRO A 90 -0.42 5.89 -14.61
N TYR A 91 -1.08 5.28 -13.66
CA TYR A 91 -2.49 5.46 -13.33
C TYR A 91 -2.67 6.04 -11.92
N THR A 92 -3.92 6.40 -11.60
CA THR A 92 -4.34 6.78 -10.24
C THR A 92 -5.51 5.91 -9.78
N VAL A 93 -5.57 5.70 -8.46
CA VAL A 93 -6.71 5.06 -7.79
C VAL A 93 -7.15 5.96 -6.65
N THR A 94 -8.39 6.41 -6.69
CA THR A 94 -8.96 7.29 -5.67
C THR A 94 -9.95 6.51 -4.81
N PHE A 95 -9.75 6.55 -3.50
CA PHE A 95 -10.62 6.02 -2.47
C PHE A 95 -11.40 7.16 -1.84
N ASP A 96 -12.67 6.93 -1.52
CA ASP A 96 -13.55 7.94 -0.95
C ASP A 96 -14.56 7.28 0.00
N ASP A 97 -14.54 7.69 1.26
CA ASP A 97 -15.55 7.35 2.29
C ASP A 97 -16.23 8.61 2.86
N GLY A 98 -16.12 9.73 2.12
CA GLY A 98 -16.46 11.09 2.51
C GLY A 98 -15.21 11.98 2.61
N THR A 99 -14.01 11.37 2.61
CA THR A 99 -12.71 12.05 2.45
C THR A 99 -11.93 11.32 1.38
N GLN A 100 -11.47 12.06 0.38
CA GLN A 100 -10.76 11.47 -0.75
C GLN A 100 -9.28 11.24 -0.44
N LYS A 101 -8.81 10.04 -0.79
CA LYS A 101 -7.40 9.64 -0.80
C LYS A 101 -7.03 9.10 -2.16
N THR A 102 -6.09 9.72 -2.84
CA THR A 102 -5.65 9.30 -4.17
C THR A 102 -4.25 8.72 -4.10
N LEU A 103 -4.09 7.51 -4.63
CA LEU A 103 -2.78 6.90 -4.88
C LEU A 103 -2.35 7.22 -6.31
N ASN A 104 -1.10 7.62 -6.46
CA ASN A 104 -0.52 8.08 -7.71
C ASN A 104 0.57 7.13 -8.21
N ASN A 105 0.95 7.30 -9.48
CA ASN A 105 2.05 6.57 -10.12
C ASN A 105 1.86 5.04 -10.05
N ILE A 106 0.62 4.58 -10.19
CA ILE A 106 0.27 3.16 -10.19
C ILE A 106 0.62 2.56 -11.55
N LEU A 107 1.36 1.47 -11.55
CA LEU A 107 1.62 0.69 -12.76
C LEU A 107 0.77 -0.58 -12.77
N ILE A 108 0.42 -1.03 -13.96
CA ILE A 108 -0.23 -2.32 -14.18
C ILE A 108 0.72 -3.16 -15.01
N GLY A 109 1.03 -4.38 -14.55
CA GLY A 109 2.00 -5.26 -15.18
C GLY A 109 2.06 -6.61 -14.47
N GLU A 110 3.24 -7.17 -14.32
CA GLU A 110 3.47 -8.42 -13.61
C GLU A 110 3.82 -8.15 -12.14
N LEU A 111 3.04 -8.70 -11.22
CA LEU A 111 3.27 -8.60 -9.78
C LEU A 111 3.71 -9.93 -9.20
N TRP A 112 4.91 -9.97 -8.62
CA TRP A 112 5.50 -11.20 -8.09
C TRP A 112 5.76 -11.11 -6.59
N LEU A 113 5.30 -12.13 -5.85
CA LEU A 113 5.69 -12.37 -4.48
C LEU A 113 6.95 -13.23 -4.46
N CYS A 114 8.07 -12.63 -4.10
CA CYS A 114 9.38 -13.26 -4.04
C CYS A 114 9.67 -13.65 -2.59
N SER A 115 9.46 -14.92 -2.25
CA SER A 115 9.52 -15.43 -0.89
C SER A 115 10.61 -16.49 -0.75
N GLY A 116 11.32 -16.49 0.39
CA GLY A 116 12.38 -17.47 0.66
C GLY A 116 13.21 -17.15 1.88
N GLN A 117 14.27 -17.93 2.08
CA GLN A 117 15.21 -17.80 3.19
C GLN A 117 16.44 -16.96 2.79
N SER A 118 17.64 -17.45 3.10
CA SER A 118 18.92 -16.73 2.94
C SER A 118 19.20 -16.24 1.52
N ASN A 119 18.84 -17.00 0.48
CA ASN A 119 19.04 -16.55 -0.90
C ASN A 119 18.11 -15.38 -1.28
N MET A 120 16.88 -15.38 -0.73
CA MET A 120 15.97 -14.25 -0.92
C MET A 120 16.39 -13.04 -0.10
N GLU A 121 17.09 -13.25 1.01
CA GLU A 121 17.62 -12.19 1.87
C GLU A 121 18.87 -11.52 1.30
N MET A 122 19.69 -12.24 0.50
CA MET A 122 20.93 -11.73 -0.08
C MET A 122 20.68 -10.43 -0.84
N PRO A 123 21.21 -9.28 -0.37
CA PRO A 123 21.04 -8.02 -1.08
C PRO A 123 21.96 -7.95 -2.31
N MET A 124 21.61 -7.13 -3.28
CA MET A 124 22.44 -6.91 -4.47
C MET A 124 23.90 -6.53 -4.15
N LYS A 125 24.11 -5.74 -3.08
CA LYS A 125 25.49 -5.42 -2.62
C LYS A 125 26.26 -6.58 -2.03
N GLY A 126 25.62 -7.74 -1.85
CA GLY A 126 26.19 -8.90 -1.14
C GLY A 126 26.24 -8.73 0.38
N PHE A 127 26.59 -9.79 1.07
CA PHE A 127 26.98 -9.77 2.49
C PHE A 127 28.51 -9.66 2.63
N LYS A 128 28.97 -9.43 3.85
CA LYS A 128 30.43 -9.45 4.16
C LYS A 128 31.03 -10.78 3.72
N ASN A 129 32.06 -10.73 2.89
CA ASN A 129 32.75 -11.89 2.31
C ASN A 129 31.87 -12.79 1.41
N GLN A 130 30.72 -12.32 0.99
CA GLN A 130 29.82 -13.03 0.07
C GLN A 130 29.35 -12.03 -1.03
N PRO A 131 30.19 -11.72 -1.99
CA PRO A 131 29.83 -10.79 -3.06
C PRO A 131 28.81 -11.44 -4.01
N VAL A 132 27.99 -10.61 -4.62
CA VAL A 132 27.19 -10.99 -5.80
C VAL A 132 27.99 -10.64 -7.04
N GLU A 133 28.10 -11.57 -7.97
CA GLU A 133 28.85 -11.38 -9.22
C GLU A 133 28.26 -10.20 -10.02
N ASN A 134 29.13 -9.37 -10.58
CA ASN A 134 28.79 -8.16 -11.37
C ASN A 134 27.91 -7.12 -10.67
N ALA A 135 27.59 -7.29 -9.38
CA ALA A 135 26.61 -6.47 -8.66
C ALA A 135 26.86 -4.96 -8.77
N ASN A 136 28.11 -4.52 -8.72
CA ASN A 136 28.43 -3.09 -8.77
C ASN A 136 27.99 -2.45 -10.10
N MET A 137 28.20 -3.13 -11.22
CA MET A 137 27.79 -2.66 -12.54
C MET A 137 26.27 -2.77 -12.72
N ASP A 138 25.67 -3.86 -12.25
CA ASP A 138 24.22 -4.05 -12.30
C ASP A 138 23.49 -3.03 -11.43
N ILE A 139 24.00 -2.71 -10.24
CA ILE A 139 23.48 -1.63 -9.39
C ILE A 139 23.62 -0.28 -10.08
N LEU A 140 24.79 0.03 -10.64
CA LEU A 140 25.02 1.31 -11.33
C LEU A 140 24.03 1.55 -12.47
N HIS A 141 23.69 0.51 -13.23
CA HIS A 141 22.81 0.56 -14.38
C HIS A 141 21.34 0.19 -14.06
N SER A 142 20.97 0.10 -12.79
CA SER A 142 19.66 -0.40 -12.37
C SER A 142 18.49 0.59 -12.52
N LYS A 143 18.73 1.83 -12.97
CA LYS A 143 17.66 2.81 -13.10
C LYS A 143 16.61 2.37 -14.12
N ASN A 144 15.45 1.95 -13.62
CA ASN A 144 14.32 1.55 -14.45
C ASN A 144 12.99 1.87 -13.75
N PRO A 145 12.21 2.86 -14.24
CA PRO A 145 10.95 3.24 -13.59
C PRO A 145 9.83 2.20 -13.78
N GLN A 146 9.99 1.21 -14.66
CA GLN A 146 9.03 0.12 -14.83
C GLN A 146 9.23 -0.99 -13.79
N ILE A 147 10.37 -1.06 -13.09
CA ILE A 147 10.60 -2.05 -12.04
C ILE A 147 10.36 -1.38 -10.68
N ARG A 148 9.47 -1.97 -9.90
CA ARG A 148 9.09 -1.49 -8.58
C ARG A 148 9.40 -2.53 -7.52
N LEU A 149 9.99 -2.09 -6.44
CA LEU A 149 10.54 -2.90 -5.37
C LEU A 149 9.79 -2.63 -4.07
N PHE A 150 9.29 -3.68 -3.44
CA PHE A 150 8.69 -3.61 -2.10
C PHE A 150 9.36 -4.63 -1.20
N THR A 151 10.07 -4.18 -0.19
CA THR A 151 10.67 -5.06 0.81
C THR A 151 9.76 -5.11 2.04
N VAL A 152 9.25 -6.28 2.35
CA VAL A 152 8.51 -6.52 3.59
C VAL A 152 9.52 -6.58 4.74
N LYS A 153 9.37 -5.68 5.72
CA LYS A 153 10.18 -5.70 6.93
C LYS A 153 9.88 -6.97 7.73
N ARG A 154 10.92 -7.68 8.13
CA ARG A 154 10.78 -8.86 8.99
C ARG A 154 10.15 -8.49 10.32
N THR A 155 9.09 -9.19 10.67
CA THR A 155 8.41 -9.10 11.96
C THR A 155 8.00 -10.51 12.38
N SER A 156 8.00 -10.76 13.68
CA SER A 156 7.48 -12.00 14.26
C SER A 156 6.19 -11.68 15.03
N THR A 157 5.14 -12.45 14.78
CA THR A 157 3.85 -12.29 15.45
C THR A 157 3.16 -13.65 15.58
N PHE A 158 2.43 -13.84 16.67
CA PHE A 158 1.65 -15.05 16.93
C PHE A 158 0.25 -15.03 16.28
N THR A 159 -0.15 -13.89 15.72
CA THR A 159 -1.47 -13.73 15.09
C THR A 159 -1.30 -13.24 13.65
N PRO A 160 -2.15 -13.72 12.71
CA PRO A 160 -2.18 -13.18 11.35
C PRO A 160 -2.35 -11.67 11.36
N GLN A 161 -1.60 -10.98 10.51
CA GLN A 161 -1.68 -9.54 10.34
C GLN A 161 -2.35 -9.20 9.01
N ASN A 162 -3.11 -8.10 8.99
CA ASN A 162 -3.77 -7.60 7.78
C ASN A 162 -2.94 -6.57 7.02
N ASP A 163 -1.76 -6.23 7.53
CA ASP A 163 -0.84 -5.26 6.95
C ASP A 163 0.61 -5.69 7.17
N VAL A 164 1.51 -5.11 6.39
CA VAL A 164 2.96 -5.32 6.46
C VAL A 164 3.66 -3.97 6.56
N ILE A 165 4.89 -3.97 7.05
CA ILE A 165 5.74 -2.77 7.04
C ILE A 165 6.60 -2.81 5.79
N GLY A 166 6.46 -1.81 4.93
CA GLY A 166 7.22 -1.68 3.69
C GLY A 166 6.79 -0.43 2.91
N SER A 167 7.45 -0.19 1.80
CA SER A 167 7.09 0.88 0.85
C SER A 167 7.58 0.53 -0.54
N TRP A 168 6.82 0.95 -1.56
CA TRP A 168 7.23 0.84 -2.96
C TRP A 168 8.35 1.82 -3.27
N LYS A 169 9.32 1.35 -4.06
CA LYS A 169 10.43 2.17 -4.59
C LYS A 169 10.63 1.84 -6.06
N GLU A 170 10.97 2.85 -6.85
CA GLU A 170 11.47 2.61 -8.20
C GLU A 170 12.83 1.94 -8.15
N ALA A 171 13.16 1.12 -9.15
CA ALA A 171 14.50 0.59 -9.30
C ALA A 171 15.45 1.73 -9.63
N THR A 172 16.37 1.98 -8.72
CA THR A 172 17.48 2.95 -8.82
C THR A 172 18.71 2.34 -8.17
N PRO A 173 19.91 2.85 -8.41
CA PRO A 173 21.10 2.37 -7.71
C PRO A 173 20.94 2.33 -6.17
N ALA A 174 20.27 3.33 -5.61
CA ALA A 174 20.06 3.41 -4.16
C ALA A 174 19.08 2.35 -3.64
N SER A 175 17.98 2.09 -4.35
CA SER A 175 16.96 1.11 -3.93
C SER A 175 17.34 -0.33 -4.24
N VAL A 176 17.98 -0.59 -5.38
CA VAL A 176 18.41 -1.92 -5.82
C VAL A 176 19.56 -2.44 -4.99
N ARG A 177 20.49 -1.59 -4.56
CA ARG A 177 21.66 -1.97 -3.76
C ARG A 177 21.32 -2.82 -2.55
N ASP A 178 20.25 -2.50 -1.85
CA ASP A 178 19.81 -3.16 -0.61
C ASP A 178 18.62 -4.11 -0.81
N PHE A 179 18.15 -4.28 -2.05
CA PHE A 179 17.06 -5.19 -2.40
C PHE A 179 17.59 -6.60 -2.66
N SER A 180 16.71 -7.62 -2.56
CA SER A 180 17.03 -9.01 -2.86
C SER A 180 17.65 -9.18 -4.24
N ALA A 181 18.85 -9.75 -4.31
CA ALA A 181 19.53 -10.01 -5.59
C ALA A 181 18.73 -10.99 -6.46
N THR A 182 18.27 -12.09 -5.87
CA THR A 182 17.49 -13.11 -6.57
C THR A 182 16.20 -12.54 -7.14
N ALA A 183 15.47 -11.75 -6.34
CA ALA A 183 14.23 -11.13 -6.80
C ALA A 183 14.50 -10.07 -7.88
N TYR A 184 15.55 -9.26 -7.73
CA TYR A 184 15.88 -8.22 -8.69
C TYR A 184 16.27 -8.78 -10.05
N TYR A 185 17.18 -9.75 -10.10
CA TYR A 185 17.61 -10.38 -11.35
C TYR A 185 16.44 -11.07 -12.07
N PHE A 186 15.60 -11.77 -11.32
CA PHE A 186 14.37 -12.36 -11.85
C PHE A 186 13.46 -11.28 -12.44
N GLY A 187 13.14 -10.24 -11.68
CA GLY A 187 12.22 -9.20 -12.15
C GLY A 187 12.76 -8.37 -13.30
N ARG A 188 14.08 -8.12 -13.34
CA ARG A 188 14.74 -7.49 -14.48
C ARG A 188 14.58 -8.32 -15.75
N LEU A 189 14.84 -9.62 -15.67
CA LEU A 189 14.69 -10.52 -16.81
C LEU A 189 13.23 -10.59 -17.30
N VAL A 190 12.26 -10.65 -16.39
CA VAL A 190 10.83 -10.62 -16.74
C VAL A 190 10.46 -9.31 -17.44
N ASN A 191 10.95 -8.17 -16.95
CA ASN A 191 10.71 -6.87 -17.57
C ASN A 191 11.34 -6.79 -18.98
N GLU A 192 12.56 -7.29 -19.16
CA GLU A 192 13.26 -7.32 -20.46
C GLU A 192 12.55 -8.22 -21.48
N ILE A 193 12.07 -9.39 -21.05
CA ILE A 193 11.41 -10.36 -21.95
C ILE A 193 10.00 -9.91 -22.35
N LEU A 194 9.23 -9.39 -21.40
CA LEU A 194 7.81 -9.10 -21.60
C LEU A 194 7.54 -7.65 -21.98
N ASP A 195 8.50 -6.77 -21.78
CA ASP A 195 8.38 -5.30 -21.97
C ASP A 195 7.15 -4.73 -21.24
N VAL A 196 6.94 -5.14 -20.00
CA VAL A 196 5.84 -4.68 -19.13
C VAL A 196 6.36 -4.26 -17.76
N PRO A 197 5.65 -3.37 -17.04
CA PRO A 197 6.00 -3.05 -15.66
C PRO A 197 6.05 -4.30 -14.77
N VAL A 198 7.02 -4.33 -13.84
CA VAL A 198 7.20 -5.44 -12.89
C VAL A 198 7.24 -4.94 -11.46
N GLY A 199 6.39 -5.48 -10.61
CA GLY A 199 6.39 -5.29 -9.17
C GLY A 199 6.95 -6.49 -8.45
N LEU A 200 7.93 -6.29 -7.57
CA LEU A 200 8.59 -7.33 -6.79
C LEU A 200 8.33 -7.09 -5.31
N VAL A 201 7.60 -8.00 -4.68
CA VAL A 201 7.35 -7.98 -3.23
C VAL A 201 8.27 -9.02 -2.59
N ALA A 202 9.40 -8.57 -2.03
CA ALA A 202 10.38 -9.45 -1.41
C ALA A 202 10.04 -9.70 0.05
N VAL A 203 9.92 -10.99 0.41
CA VAL A 203 9.67 -11.48 1.77
C VAL A 203 10.74 -12.50 2.13
N SER A 204 11.65 -12.14 3.02
CA SER A 204 12.61 -13.08 3.57
C SER A 204 12.26 -13.45 5.01
N TYR A 205 12.32 -14.73 5.36
CA TYR A 205 12.10 -15.20 6.72
C TYR A 205 13.22 -16.14 7.17
N THR A 206 13.58 -16.04 8.44
CA THR A 206 14.71 -16.79 9.03
C THR A 206 14.28 -18.07 9.73
N HIS A 207 12.98 -18.30 9.96
CA HIS A 207 12.49 -19.41 10.79
C HIS A 207 11.31 -20.16 10.18
N LEU A 208 11.53 -20.90 9.08
CA LEU A 208 10.70 -22.05 8.72
C LEU A 208 11.44 -23.38 8.94
N ARG A 209 12.24 -23.47 10.00
CA ARG A 209 12.95 -24.70 10.36
C ARG A 209 12.17 -25.60 11.28
N ALA A 210 10.87 -25.46 11.40
CA ALA A 210 10.23 -26.19 12.48
C ALA A 210 9.66 -27.57 12.12
N HIS A 211 9.42 -27.93 10.89
CA HIS A 211 8.75 -29.20 10.58
C HIS A 211 9.16 -29.84 9.24
N GLU A 212 10.45 -30.00 9.01
CA GLU A 212 10.92 -30.96 8.03
C GLU A 212 11.58 -32.14 8.78
N THR A 213 10.75 -32.94 9.41
CA THR A 213 11.09 -34.29 9.84
C THR A 213 9.95 -35.22 9.48
#